data_8909ab9f811c08771380ef4656c1ccbb
#
_entry.id   8909ab9f811c08771380ef4656c1ccbb
#
_cell.length_a   1.000
_cell.length_b   1.000
_cell.length_c   1.000
_cell.angle_alpha   90.00
_cell.angle_beta   90.00
_cell.angle_gamma   90.00
#
_symmetry.space_group_name_H-M   'P 1'
#
loop_
_entity.id
_entity.type
_entity.pdbx_description
1 polymer ?
#
loop_
_entity_poly.entity_id
_entity_poly.type
_entity_poly.pdbx_seq_one_letter_code
_entity_poly.pdbx_strand_id
1 'polypeptide(L)'
;DLIFNAMAFNSACWNLARIIGPAAAGFIIAIFAGGNTTSSFGVGLVYVILSLLYFVSAVSVLFIVHPGRPTQTQKRSALKDMQEALRYVVSSPIVGGLILLSILPFLFGLSINTLLPAFSTDVLNGGPEDLGLLMTGMGFGAILGSLTLAKMSSVTKKGFWIIGTGALWGGLVAIFSTTSDYLISTIVIGFIGFVSAINMSMNRSVMQLQVAQSMRGRIMSVDMMSHGLMPLGILPIGHIAETTSVQTGLLTSGIALLLLTLLFGALMPQVRKINLGYK
;
A
#
# COMPACT_ATOMS: atom_id res chain seq x y z
N ASP A 1 11.65 -12.28 19.59
CA ASP A 1 12.30 -12.65 18.32
C ASP A 1 11.35 -13.39 17.38
N LEU A 2 10.60 -14.43 17.84
CA LEU A 2 9.67 -15.19 17.00
C LEU A 2 8.55 -14.33 16.39
N ILE A 3 7.98 -13.39 17.13
CA ILE A 3 6.91 -12.50 16.63
C ILE A 3 7.45 -11.57 15.53
N PHE A 4 8.67 -11.04 15.73
CA PHE A 4 9.30 -10.19 14.72
C PHE A 4 9.56 -10.95 13.42
N ASN A 5 10.08 -12.18 13.52
CA ASN A 5 10.32 -13.05 12.37
C ASN A 5 9.01 -13.42 11.66
N ALA A 6 7.93 -13.72 12.41
CA ALA A 6 6.61 -14.00 11.86
C ALA A 6 6.04 -12.78 11.10
N MET A 7 6.18 -11.57 11.65
CA MET A 7 5.74 -10.34 10.97
C MET A 7 6.57 -10.04 9.73
N ALA A 8 7.88 -10.25 9.78
CA ALA A 8 8.75 -10.10 8.62
C ALA A 8 8.39 -11.10 7.51
N PHE A 9 8.16 -12.36 7.88
CA PHE A 9 7.72 -13.40 6.94
C PHE A 9 6.36 -13.07 6.32
N ASN A 10 5.39 -12.65 7.14
CA ASN A 10 4.07 -12.21 6.64
C ASN A 10 4.19 -11.06 5.64
N SER A 11 5.04 -10.06 5.94
CA SER A 11 5.29 -8.95 5.03
C SER A 11 5.95 -9.40 3.72
N ALA A 12 6.89 -10.34 3.79
CA ALA A 12 7.52 -10.93 2.62
C ALA A 12 6.49 -11.69 1.75
N CYS A 13 5.61 -12.49 2.37
CA CYS A 13 4.54 -13.19 1.67
C CYS A 13 3.57 -12.21 0.96
N TRP A 14 3.18 -11.12 1.61
CA TRP A 14 2.34 -10.09 1.01
C TRP A 14 2.99 -9.44 -0.21
N ASN A 15 4.27 -9.06 -0.10
CA ASN A 15 5.00 -8.47 -1.22
C ASN A 15 5.21 -9.45 -2.37
N LEU A 16 5.50 -10.71 -2.06
CA LEU A 16 5.67 -11.77 -3.06
C LEU A 16 4.34 -12.05 -3.80
N ALA A 17 3.23 -12.16 -3.07
CA ALA A 17 1.91 -12.35 -3.65
C ALA A 17 1.49 -11.18 -4.57
N ARG A 18 1.86 -9.96 -4.21
CA ARG A 18 1.60 -8.75 -5.02
C ARG A 18 2.30 -8.78 -6.38
N ILE A 19 3.42 -9.49 -6.50
CA ILE A 19 4.17 -9.64 -7.75
C ILE A 19 3.68 -10.85 -8.52
N ILE A 20 3.67 -12.01 -7.86
CA ILE A 20 3.33 -13.28 -8.49
C ILE A 20 1.86 -13.28 -8.93
N GLY A 21 0.95 -12.67 -8.16
CA GLY A 21 -0.48 -12.70 -8.44
C GLY A 21 -0.83 -12.16 -9.83
N PRO A 22 -0.53 -10.89 -10.14
CA PRO A 22 -0.82 -10.32 -11.46
C PRO A 22 -0.06 -11.01 -12.60
N ALA A 23 1.21 -11.37 -12.38
CA ALA A 23 2.02 -12.07 -13.38
C ALA A 23 1.44 -13.45 -13.69
N ALA A 24 1.06 -14.23 -12.68
CA ALA A 24 0.42 -15.52 -12.86
C ALA A 24 -0.93 -15.41 -13.55
N ALA A 25 -1.76 -14.43 -13.17
CA ALA A 25 -3.04 -14.18 -13.82
C ALA A 25 -2.87 -13.83 -15.31
N GLY A 26 -1.95 -12.92 -15.64
CA GLY A 26 -1.63 -12.55 -17.00
C GLY A 26 -1.12 -13.76 -17.83
N PHE A 27 -0.23 -14.57 -17.24
CA PHE A 27 0.30 -15.77 -17.87
C PHE A 27 -0.77 -16.85 -18.16
N ILE A 28 -1.71 -17.04 -17.21
CA ILE A 28 -2.84 -17.97 -17.40
C ILE A 28 -3.72 -17.49 -18.56
N ILE A 29 -4.05 -16.19 -18.60
CA ILE A 29 -4.87 -15.61 -19.67
C ILE A 29 -4.12 -15.71 -21.01
N ALA A 30 -2.81 -15.47 -21.06
CA ALA A 30 -2.02 -15.59 -22.27
C ALA A 30 -2.04 -17.00 -22.85
N ILE A 31 -1.87 -18.03 -22.01
CA ILE A 31 -1.85 -19.43 -22.45
C ILE A 31 -3.23 -19.91 -22.86
N PHE A 32 -4.27 -19.67 -22.04
CA PHE A 32 -5.57 -20.32 -22.20
C PHE A 32 -6.57 -19.49 -23.00
N ALA A 33 -6.34 -18.19 -23.18
CA ALA A 33 -7.20 -17.29 -23.94
C ALA A 33 -6.46 -16.55 -25.06
N GLY A 34 -5.23 -16.93 -25.41
CA GLY A 34 -4.44 -16.30 -26.45
C GLY A 34 -4.21 -14.79 -26.21
N GLY A 35 -4.08 -14.39 -24.94
CA GLY A 35 -3.91 -12.98 -24.55
C GLY A 35 -5.21 -12.16 -24.51
N ASN A 36 -6.36 -12.73 -24.87
CA ASN A 36 -7.63 -12.02 -24.87
C ASN A 36 -8.20 -11.89 -23.45
N THR A 37 -8.01 -10.72 -22.82
CA THR A 37 -8.53 -10.39 -21.48
C THR A 37 -10.02 -10.24 -21.40
N THR A 38 -10.72 -10.08 -22.51
CA THR A 38 -12.18 -10.07 -22.56
C THR A 38 -12.77 -11.47 -22.67
N SER A 39 -11.92 -12.50 -22.83
CA SER A 39 -12.34 -13.89 -22.86
C SER A 39 -12.90 -14.33 -21.52
N SER A 40 -14.19 -14.60 -21.45
CA SER A 40 -14.85 -15.13 -20.26
C SER A 40 -14.22 -16.42 -19.77
N PHE A 41 -13.64 -17.24 -20.67
CA PHE A 41 -12.95 -18.49 -20.34
C PHE A 41 -11.63 -18.23 -19.63
N GLY A 42 -10.76 -17.35 -20.15
CA GLY A 42 -9.46 -17.07 -19.57
C GLY A 42 -9.59 -16.42 -18.20
N VAL A 43 -10.44 -15.40 -18.07
CA VAL A 43 -10.74 -14.73 -16.80
C VAL A 43 -11.42 -15.69 -15.83
N GLY A 44 -12.38 -16.52 -16.30
CA GLY A 44 -13.06 -17.52 -15.49
C GLY A 44 -12.09 -18.55 -14.89
N LEU A 45 -11.09 -19.00 -15.66
CA LEU A 45 -10.07 -19.93 -15.19
C LEU A 45 -9.23 -19.33 -14.05
N VAL A 46 -8.86 -18.04 -14.15
CA VAL A 46 -8.16 -17.33 -13.06
C VAL A 46 -9.01 -17.32 -11.78
N TYR A 47 -10.32 -17.04 -11.89
CA TYR A 47 -11.21 -17.05 -10.74
C TYR A 47 -11.40 -18.45 -10.14
N VAL A 48 -11.42 -19.50 -10.96
CA VAL A 48 -11.48 -20.90 -10.47
C VAL A 48 -10.22 -21.23 -9.67
N ILE A 49 -9.05 -20.89 -10.18
CA ILE A 49 -7.77 -21.11 -9.49
C ILE A 49 -7.74 -20.32 -8.17
N LEU A 50 -8.13 -19.05 -8.18
CA LEU A 50 -8.26 -18.25 -6.96
C LEU A 50 -9.19 -18.89 -5.94
N SER A 51 -10.36 -19.37 -6.39
CA SER A 51 -11.33 -20.04 -5.52
C SER A 51 -10.74 -21.29 -4.88
N LEU A 52 -10.00 -22.10 -5.63
CA LEU A 52 -9.30 -23.28 -5.11
C LEU A 52 -8.24 -22.90 -4.08
N LEU A 53 -7.45 -21.87 -4.34
CA LEU A 53 -6.43 -21.39 -3.40
C LEU A 53 -7.07 -20.86 -2.10
N TYR A 54 -8.17 -20.12 -2.19
CA TYR A 54 -8.93 -19.70 -1.00
C TYR A 54 -9.54 -20.89 -0.25
N PHE A 55 -10.04 -21.90 -0.96
CA PHE A 55 -10.54 -23.12 -0.35
C PHE A 55 -9.43 -23.88 0.41
N VAL A 56 -8.26 -24.06 -0.21
CA VAL A 56 -7.09 -24.66 0.45
C VAL A 56 -6.68 -23.83 1.67
N SER A 57 -6.67 -22.50 1.57
CA SER A 57 -6.40 -21.61 2.70
C SER A 57 -7.41 -21.78 3.83
N ALA A 58 -8.70 -21.85 3.52
CA ALA A 58 -9.75 -22.08 4.51
C ALA A 58 -9.61 -23.44 5.20
N VAL A 59 -9.33 -24.49 4.43
CA VAL A 59 -9.09 -25.84 4.97
C VAL A 59 -7.85 -25.87 5.85
N SER A 60 -6.76 -25.16 5.47
CA SER A 60 -5.53 -25.11 6.28
C SER A 60 -5.74 -24.52 7.67
N VAL A 61 -6.70 -23.61 7.84
CA VAL A 61 -7.06 -23.04 9.15
C VAL A 61 -7.63 -24.10 10.08
N LEU A 62 -8.31 -25.15 9.56
CA LEU A 62 -8.87 -26.23 10.37
C LEU A 62 -7.77 -27.09 11.04
N PHE A 63 -6.55 -27.09 10.50
CA PHE A 63 -5.40 -27.79 11.07
C PHE A 63 -4.69 -27.01 12.18
N ILE A 64 -5.11 -25.77 12.47
CA ILE A 64 -4.55 -24.96 13.56
C ILE A 64 -5.15 -25.46 14.89
N VAL A 65 -4.39 -26.23 15.62
CA VAL A 65 -4.81 -26.84 16.90
C VAL A 65 -4.86 -25.81 18.05
N HIS A 66 -4.17 -24.66 17.90
CA HIS A 66 -4.09 -23.67 18.97
C HIS A 66 -5.40 -22.88 19.10
N PRO A 67 -6.07 -22.89 20.27
CA PRO A 67 -7.42 -22.31 20.41
C PRO A 67 -7.51 -20.79 20.27
N GLY A 68 -6.39 -20.08 20.13
CA GLY A 68 -6.35 -18.63 19.87
C GLY A 68 -7.08 -17.75 20.91
N ARG A 69 -7.41 -18.32 22.08
CA ARG A 69 -8.17 -17.57 23.10
C ARG A 69 -7.27 -16.55 23.79
N PRO A 70 -7.71 -15.31 23.90
CA PRO A 70 -6.95 -14.29 24.63
C PRO A 70 -6.86 -14.68 26.12
N THR A 71 -5.68 -14.55 26.71
CA THR A 71 -5.39 -14.89 28.10
C THR A 71 -6.13 -13.98 29.10
N GLN A 72 -6.66 -12.85 28.66
CA GLN A 72 -7.45 -11.92 29.47
C GLN A 72 -8.84 -11.72 28.88
N THR A 73 -9.83 -12.30 29.54
CA THR A 73 -11.26 -12.17 29.24
C THR A 73 -11.87 -10.91 29.87
N GLN A 74 -11.33 -9.74 29.61
CA GLN A 74 -12.16 -8.54 29.77
C GLN A 74 -13.05 -8.42 28.53
N LYS A 75 -14.35 -8.73 28.68
CA LYS A 75 -15.40 -8.45 27.69
C LYS A 75 -15.51 -6.92 27.54
N ARG A 76 -14.58 -6.30 26.82
CA ARG A 76 -14.69 -4.88 26.44
C ARG A 76 -15.50 -4.79 25.16
N SER A 77 -16.36 -3.79 25.10
CA SER A 77 -17.10 -3.50 23.87
C SER A 77 -16.15 -2.98 22.80
N ALA A 78 -16.19 -3.56 21.60
CA ALA A 78 -15.42 -3.09 20.45
C ALA A 78 -15.60 -1.59 20.18
N LEU A 79 -16.80 -1.06 20.46
CA LEU A 79 -17.12 0.36 20.33
C LEU A 79 -16.32 1.22 21.34
N LYS A 80 -16.19 0.75 22.59
CA LYS A 80 -15.38 1.44 23.61
C LYS A 80 -13.90 1.42 23.25
N ASP A 81 -13.39 0.29 22.74
CA ASP A 81 -12.00 0.17 22.29
C ASP A 81 -11.71 1.11 21.12
N MET A 82 -12.67 1.27 20.20
CA MET A 82 -12.55 2.23 19.10
C MET A 82 -12.57 3.67 19.59
N GLN A 83 -13.48 4.00 20.51
CA GLN A 83 -13.55 5.35 21.10
C GLN A 83 -12.26 5.71 21.87
N GLU A 84 -11.70 4.75 22.63
CA GLU A 84 -10.41 4.95 23.29
C GLU A 84 -9.28 5.16 22.30
N ALA A 85 -9.25 4.38 21.19
CA ALA A 85 -8.25 4.54 20.13
C ALA A 85 -8.37 5.92 19.46
N LEU A 86 -9.56 6.34 19.07
CA LEU A 86 -9.78 7.64 18.45
C LEU A 86 -9.41 8.79 19.40
N ARG A 87 -9.78 8.67 20.70
CA ARG A 87 -9.37 9.65 21.70
C ARG A 87 -7.84 9.71 21.84
N TYR A 88 -7.16 8.55 21.83
CA TYR A 88 -5.71 8.49 21.89
C TYR A 88 -5.05 9.14 20.66
N VAL A 89 -5.58 8.90 19.46
CA VAL A 89 -5.12 9.53 18.21
C VAL A 89 -5.23 11.05 18.27
N VAL A 90 -6.38 11.56 18.74
CA VAL A 90 -6.62 13.01 18.85
C VAL A 90 -5.76 13.64 19.97
N SER A 91 -5.55 12.93 21.08
CA SER A 91 -4.73 13.43 22.20
C SER A 91 -3.22 13.35 21.97
N SER A 92 -2.77 12.54 21.00
CA SER A 92 -1.35 12.38 20.66
C SER A 92 -1.03 12.96 19.29
N PRO A 93 -0.47 14.20 19.22
CA PRO A 93 -0.15 14.84 17.93
C PRO A 93 0.78 14.02 17.05
N ILE A 94 1.67 13.20 17.65
CA ILE A 94 2.58 12.32 16.92
C ILE A 94 1.80 11.19 16.25
N VAL A 95 0.94 10.49 17.01
CA VAL A 95 0.17 9.35 16.49
C VAL A 95 -0.88 9.82 15.48
N GLY A 96 -1.57 10.91 15.78
CA GLY A 96 -2.51 11.55 14.85
C GLY A 96 -1.85 11.96 13.54
N GLY A 97 -0.66 12.55 13.61
CA GLY A 97 0.11 12.92 12.43
C GLY A 97 0.58 11.71 11.61
N LEU A 98 1.01 10.62 12.26
CA LEU A 98 1.39 9.38 11.56
C LEU A 98 0.18 8.71 10.88
N ILE A 99 -1.00 8.71 11.53
CA ILE A 99 -2.23 8.19 10.91
C ILE A 99 -2.64 9.07 9.73
N LEU A 100 -2.58 10.39 9.85
CA LEU A 100 -2.88 11.29 8.74
C LEU A 100 -1.94 11.05 7.55
N LEU A 101 -0.63 10.93 7.81
CA LEU A 101 0.36 10.58 6.79
C LEU A 101 0.22 9.15 6.25
N SER A 102 -0.47 8.25 6.96
CA SER A 102 -0.86 6.93 6.44
C SER A 102 -2.07 7.02 5.51
N ILE A 103 -3.04 7.88 5.81
CA ILE A 103 -4.27 8.06 5.01
C ILE A 103 -3.96 8.63 3.62
N LEU A 104 -3.05 9.60 3.51
CA LEU A 104 -2.75 10.27 2.24
C LEU A 104 -2.35 9.31 1.11
N PRO A 105 -1.45 8.33 1.30
CA PRO A 105 -1.15 7.31 0.32
C PRO A 105 -2.37 6.47 -0.10
N PHE A 106 -3.31 6.17 0.80
CA PHE A 106 -4.52 5.43 0.46
C PHE A 106 -5.49 6.27 -0.38
N LEU A 107 -5.61 7.56 -0.09
CA LEU A 107 -6.46 8.46 -0.85
C LEU A 107 -5.89 8.73 -2.26
N PHE A 108 -4.60 9.00 -2.33
CA PHE A 108 -3.99 9.53 -3.56
C PHE A 108 -2.90 8.63 -4.15
N GLY A 109 -2.04 8.01 -3.34
CA GLY A 109 -0.92 7.22 -3.84
C GLY A 109 -1.34 5.91 -4.52
N LEU A 110 -2.37 5.26 -4.00
CA LEU A 110 -2.87 3.98 -4.53
C LEU A 110 -3.86 4.12 -5.69
N SER A 111 -4.28 5.33 -6.06
CA SER A 111 -5.09 5.58 -7.26
C SER A 111 -4.41 5.09 -8.54
N ILE A 112 -3.06 5.04 -8.56
CA ILE A 112 -2.31 4.48 -9.68
C ILE A 112 -2.70 3.02 -9.96
N ASN A 113 -2.96 2.20 -8.94
CA ASN A 113 -3.35 0.80 -9.14
C ASN A 113 -4.70 0.67 -9.86
N THR A 114 -5.62 1.61 -9.61
CA THR A 114 -6.95 1.62 -10.24
C THR A 114 -6.90 2.16 -11.67
N LEU A 115 -6.05 3.16 -11.91
CA LEU A 115 -5.95 3.81 -13.23
C LEU A 115 -4.90 3.16 -14.13
N LEU A 116 -4.04 2.27 -13.60
CA LEU A 116 -2.98 1.64 -14.38
C LEU A 116 -3.48 0.81 -15.57
N PRO A 117 -4.59 0.04 -15.48
CA PRO A 117 -5.13 -0.64 -16.67
C PRO A 117 -5.49 0.33 -17.78
N ALA A 118 -6.22 1.40 -17.46
CA ALA A 118 -6.60 2.43 -18.42
C ALA A 118 -5.37 3.19 -18.95
N PHE A 119 -4.37 3.48 -18.11
CA PHE A 119 -3.11 4.09 -18.55
C PHE A 119 -2.36 3.20 -19.54
N SER A 120 -2.30 1.87 -19.28
CA SER A 120 -1.65 0.90 -20.17
C SER A 120 -2.33 0.87 -21.56
N THR A 121 -3.67 0.86 -21.60
CA THR A 121 -4.41 0.80 -22.88
C THR A 121 -4.47 2.13 -23.60
N ASP A 122 -4.80 3.21 -22.90
CA ASP A 122 -5.17 4.48 -23.53
C ASP A 122 -3.96 5.38 -23.81
N VAL A 123 -2.86 5.21 -23.04
CA VAL A 123 -1.66 6.05 -23.15
C VAL A 123 -0.50 5.29 -23.78
N LEU A 124 -0.26 4.05 -23.35
CA LEU A 124 0.84 3.26 -23.86
C LEU A 124 0.47 2.36 -25.03
N ASN A 125 -0.83 2.28 -25.39
CA ASN A 125 -1.37 1.36 -26.39
C ASN A 125 -0.97 -0.10 -26.13
N GLY A 126 -0.83 -0.45 -24.85
CA GLY A 126 -0.37 -1.74 -24.38
C GLY A 126 -1.49 -2.74 -24.19
N GLY A 127 -1.14 -4.02 -24.28
CA GLY A 127 -1.99 -5.16 -24.00
C GLY A 127 -1.97 -5.58 -22.51
N PRO A 128 -2.66 -6.68 -22.21
CA PRO A 128 -2.68 -7.27 -20.86
C PRO A 128 -1.32 -7.69 -20.34
N GLU A 129 -0.47 -8.17 -21.24
CA GLU A 129 0.92 -8.53 -20.94
C GLU A 129 1.75 -7.32 -20.53
N ASP A 130 1.52 -6.18 -21.17
CA ASP A 130 2.19 -4.92 -20.85
C ASP A 130 1.78 -4.42 -19.46
N LEU A 131 0.48 -4.50 -19.14
CA LEU A 131 -0.02 -4.23 -17.80
C LEU A 131 0.66 -5.14 -16.76
N GLY A 132 0.77 -6.45 -17.07
CA GLY A 132 1.45 -7.42 -16.21
C GLY A 132 2.92 -7.06 -15.95
N LEU A 133 3.61 -6.58 -16.98
CA LEU A 133 5.01 -6.13 -16.87
C LEU A 133 5.12 -4.84 -16.02
N LEU A 134 4.24 -3.86 -16.21
CA LEU A 134 4.20 -2.66 -15.37
C LEU A 134 3.98 -3.02 -13.89
N MET A 135 3.02 -3.90 -13.61
CA MET A 135 2.75 -4.37 -12.25
C MET A 135 3.93 -5.17 -11.67
N THR A 136 4.61 -5.97 -12.49
CA THR A 136 5.84 -6.67 -12.11
C THR A 136 6.97 -5.69 -11.78
N GLY A 137 7.16 -4.66 -12.60
CA GLY A 137 8.13 -3.59 -12.36
C GLY A 137 7.88 -2.89 -11.02
N MET A 138 6.62 -2.53 -10.75
CA MET A 138 6.20 -1.93 -9.48
C MET A 138 6.47 -2.87 -8.29
N GLY A 139 6.15 -4.15 -8.45
CA GLY A 139 6.37 -5.15 -7.42
C GLY A 139 7.86 -5.41 -7.14
N PHE A 140 8.67 -5.49 -8.18
CA PHE A 140 10.12 -5.61 -8.06
C PHE A 140 10.73 -4.41 -7.32
N GLY A 141 10.31 -3.20 -7.68
CA GLY A 141 10.66 -1.99 -6.94
C GLY A 141 10.28 -2.08 -5.46
N ALA A 142 9.09 -2.56 -5.15
CA ALA A 142 8.61 -2.71 -3.77
C ALA A 142 9.46 -3.71 -2.95
N ILE A 143 9.93 -4.80 -3.56
CA ILE A 143 10.89 -5.72 -2.90
C ILE A 143 12.19 -4.98 -2.59
N LEU A 144 12.77 -4.32 -3.57
CA LEU A 144 14.03 -3.59 -3.36
C LEU A 144 13.87 -2.50 -2.28
N GLY A 145 12.73 -1.80 -2.25
CA GLY A 145 12.39 -0.83 -1.22
C GLY A 145 12.31 -1.46 0.17
N SER A 146 11.65 -2.60 0.29
CA SER A 146 11.54 -3.33 1.56
C SER A 146 12.89 -3.84 2.06
N LEU A 147 13.74 -4.36 1.19
CA LEU A 147 15.11 -4.78 1.52
C LEU A 147 15.99 -3.59 1.94
N THR A 148 15.83 -2.46 1.25
CA THR A 148 16.55 -1.22 1.61
C THR A 148 16.11 -0.74 2.99
N LEU A 149 14.82 -0.75 3.28
CA LEU A 149 14.30 -0.37 4.59
C LEU A 149 14.85 -1.26 5.71
N ALA A 150 15.01 -2.57 5.48
CA ALA A 150 15.60 -3.47 6.47
C ALA A 150 17.02 -3.05 6.87
N LYS A 151 17.80 -2.50 5.92
CA LYS A 151 19.14 -1.93 6.17
C LYS A 151 19.10 -0.54 6.83
N MET A 152 17.97 0.16 6.74
CA MET A 152 17.76 1.50 7.30
C MET A 152 17.27 1.48 8.76
N SER A 153 17.37 0.37 9.46
CA SER A 153 16.93 0.25 10.87
C SER A 153 17.60 1.25 11.81
N SER A 154 18.87 1.57 11.57
CA SER A 154 19.69 2.53 12.33
C SER A 154 19.46 4.01 11.99
N VAL A 155 18.64 4.30 10.96
CA VAL A 155 18.42 5.68 10.53
C VAL A 155 17.69 6.45 11.63
N THR A 156 18.27 7.59 11.99
CA THR A 156 17.71 8.55 12.94
C THR A 156 16.51 9.33 12.36
N LYS A 157 16.12 10.40 12.46
CA LYS A 157 15.16 11.29 11.79
C LYS A 157 14.05 10.58 10.97
N LYS A 158 13.46 9.51 11.50
CA LYS A 158 12.47 8.66 10.79
C LYS A 158 11.24 9.46 10.30
N GLY A 159 10.83 10.49 11.05
CA GLY A 159 9.74 11.35 10.64
C GLY A 159 10.05 12.15 9.37
N PHE A 160 11.28 12.63 9.20
CA PHE A 160 11.70 13.29 7.97
C PHE A 160 11.67 12.33 6.76
N TRP A 161 12.09 11.09 6.95
CA TRP A 161 12.04 10.07 5.90
C TRP A 161 10.61 9.72 5.49
N ILE A 162 9.66 9.63 6.44
CA ILE A 162 8.23 9.37 6.12
C ILE A 162 7.68 10.49 5.24
N ILE A 163 7.95 11.75 5.59
CA ILE A 163 7.49 12.90 4.81
C ILE A 163 8.20 12.93 3.45
N GLY A 164 9.52 12.77 3.43
CA GLY A 164 10.31 12.80 2.19
C GLY A 164 9.91 11.70 1.21
N THR A 165 9.74 10.46 1.67
CA THR A 165 9.31 9.34 0.81
C THR A 165 7.86 9.49 0.37
N GLY A 166 6.96 10.05 1.20
CA GLY A 166 5.58 10.33 0.81
C GLY A 166 5.49 11.42 -0.28
N ALA A 167 6.27 12.49 -0.12
CA ALA A 167 6.36 13.55 -1.13
C ALA A 167 7.01 13.04 -2.43
N LEU A 168 8.08 12.26 -2.33
CA LEU A 168 8.73 11.65 -3.49
C LEU A 168 7.78 10.69 -4.22
N TRP A 169 6.97 9.91 -3.49
CA TRP A 169 5.95 9.05 -4.09
C TRP A 169 4.95 9.87 -4.91
N GLY A 170 4.40 10.95 -4.34
CA GLY A 170 3.50 11.84 -5.07
C GLY A 170 4.14 12.45 -6.32
N GLY A 171 5.39 12.91 -6.22
CA GLY A 171 6.16 13.42 -7.35
C GLY A 171 6.39 12.38 -8.44
N LEU A 172 6.71 11.15 -8.08
CA LEU A 172 6.87 10.05 -9.04
C LEU A 172 5.56 9.67 -9.73
N VAL A 173 4.42 9.69 -9.02
CA VAL A 173 3.10 9.48 -9.65
C VAL A 173 2.79 10.60 -10.65
N ALA A 174 3.10 11.86 -10.31
CA ALA A 174 2.95 12.99 -11.22
C ALA A 174 3.87 12.86 -12.45
N ILE A 175 5.13 12.44 -12.28
CA ILE A 175 6.04 12.16 -13.39
C ILE A 175 5.52 11.01 -14.24
N PHE A 176 5.06 9.91 -13.62
CA PHE A 176 4.50 8.77 -14.34
C PHE A 176 3.35 9.17 -15.25
N SER A 177 2.47 10.07 -14.80
CA SER A 177 1.33 10.53 -15.60
C SER A 177 1.74 11.22 -16.92
N THR A 178 2.95 11.73 -17.01
CA THR A 178 3.46 12.42 -18.22
C THR A 178 4.25 11.52 -19.15
N THR A 179 4.49 10.26 -18.76
CA THR A 179 5.21 9.30 -19.62
C THR A 179 4.32 8.78 -20.73
N SER A 180 4.91 8.58 -21.89
CA SER A 180 4.25 7.96 -23.08
C SER A 180 5.08 6.82 -23.67
N ASP A 181 6.28 6.60 -23.13
CA ASP A 181 7.15 5.50 -23.50
C ASP A 181 7.04 4.37 -22.49
N TYR A 182 6.93 3.15 -22.99
CA TYR A 182 6.72 1.97 -22.16
C TYR A 182 7.90 1.68 -21.21
N LEU A 183 9.13 1.80 -21.68
CA LEU A 183 10.32 1.54 -20.89
C LEU A 183 10.46 2.57 -19.76
N ILE A 184 10.26 3.86 -20.09
CA ILE A 184 10.31 4.95 -19.12
C ILE A 184 9.23 4.74 -18.06
N SER A 185 8.00 4.43 -18.48
CA SER A 185 6.87 4.14 -17.58
C SER A 185 7.18 2.97 -16.65
N THR A 186 7.79 1.90 -17.16
CA THR A 186 8.18 0.72 -16.37
C THR A 186 9.25 1.06 -15.32
N ILE A 187 10.22 1.89 -15.68
CA ILE A 187 11.25 2.35 -14.74
C ILE A 187 10.63 3.23 -13.65
N VAL A 188 9.81 4.21 -14.04
CA VAL A 188 9.18 5.14 -13.08
C VAL A 188 8.24 4.40 -12.13
N ILE A 189 7.43 3.47 -12.63
CA ILE A 189 6.52 2.69 -11.77
C ILE A 189 7.31 1.76 -10.82
N GLY A 190 8.47 1.26 -11.23
CA GLY A 190 9.40 0.55 -10.36
C GLY A 190 9.88 1.43 -9.20
N PHE A 191 10.24 2.68 -9.46
CA PHE A 191 10.59 3.66 -8.40
C PHE A 191 9.38 3.99 -7.51
N ILE A 192 8.17 4.08 -8.06
CA ILE A 192 6.94 4.25 -7.26
C ILE A 192 6.79 3.07 -6.30
N GLY A 193 6.95 1.83 -6.79
CA GLY A 193 6.93 0.63 -5.94
C GLY A 193 7.97 0.68 -4.83
N PHE A 194 9.20 1.04 -5.16
CA PHE A 194 10.32 1.17 -4.22
C PHE A 194 10.02 2.17 -3.09
N VAL A 195 9.62 3.38 -3.47
CA VAL A 195 9.38 4.47 -2.50
C VAL A 195 8.14 4.21 -1.66
N SER A 196 7.06 3.68 -2.27
CA SER A 196 5.82 3.36 -1.57
C SER A 196 6.03 2.28 -0.51
N ALA A 197 6.80 1.24 -0.81
CA ALA A 197 7.12 0.18 0.15
C ALA A 197 7.91 0.70 1.35
N ILE A 198 8.89 1.58 1.13
CA ILE A 198 9.64 2.25 2.21
C ILE A 198 8.69 3.11 3.05
N ASN A 199 7.90 3.98 2.41
CA ASN A 199 7.00 4.90 3.10
C ASN A 199 6.00 4.19 4.00
N MET A 200 5.23 3.25 3.44
CA MET A 200 4.19 2.53 4.17
C MET A 200 4.75 1.69 5.32
N SER A 201 5.86 0.98 5.08
CA SER A 201 6.47 0.13 6.09
C SER A 201 7.15 0.94 7.19
N MET A 202 7.82 2.05 6.85
CA MET A 202 8.44 2.94 7.83
C MET A 202 7.38 3.63 8.70
N ASN A 203 6.30 4.16 8.09
CA ASN A 203 5.22 4.81 8.84
C ASN A 203 4.59 3.84 9.84
N ARG A 204 4.27 2.61 9.40
CA ARG A 204 3.68 1.58 10.25
C ARG A 204 4.62 1.15 11.38
N SER A 205 5.91 1.00 11.09
CA SER A 205 6.93 0.65 12.11
C SER A 205 7.09 1.76 13.14
N VAL A 206 7.18 3.01 12.71
CA VAL A 206 7.30 4.17 13.60
C VAL A 206 6.05 4.31 14.47
N MET A 207 4.86 4.13 13.89
CA MET A 207 3.60 4.16 14.64
C MET A 207 3.58 3.11 15.75
N GLN A 208 3.99 1.86 15.47
CA GLN A 208 4.07 0.79 16.49
C GLN A 208 5.05 1.12 17.61
N LEU A 209 6.15 1.81 17.31
CA LEU A 209 7.15 2.20 18.31
C LEU A 209 6.69 3.40 19.17
N GLN A 210 5.87 4.29 18.62
CA GLN A 210 5.36 5.48 19.32
C GLN A 210 4.14 5.18 20.20
N VAL A 211 3.47 4.06 19.99
CA VAL A 211 2.25 3.69 20.71
C VAL A 211 2.57 2.74 21.86
N ALA A 212 1.98 3.01 23.04
CA ALA A 212 2.08 2.12 24.20
C ALA A 212 1.61 0.70 23.86
N GLN A 213 2.28 -0.32 24.41
CA GLN A 213 2.03 -1.72 24.07
C GLN A 213 0.56 -2.13 24.23
N SER A 214 -0.13 -1.60 25.26
CA SER A 214 -1.55 -1.86 25.53
C SER A 214 -2.51 -1.26 24.48
N MET A 215 -2.06 -0.25 23.71
CA MET A 215 -2.85 0.46 22.71
C MET A 215 -2.48 0.07 21.26
N ARG A 216 -1.36 -0.67 21.05
CA ARG A 216 -0.87 -0.99 19.70
C ARG A 216 -1.92 -1.64 18.81
N GLY A 217 -2.59 -2.68 19.31
CA GLY A 217 -3.63 -3.36 18.52
C GLY A 217 -4.77 -2.44 18.10
N ARG A 218 -5.24 -1.58 19.03
CA ARG A 218 -6.33 -0.64 18.76
C ARG A 218 -5.93 0.43 17.74
N ILE A 219 -4.74 1.00 17.88
CA ILE A 219 -4.23 2.01 16.93
C ILE A 219 -3.96 1.39 15.55
N MET A 220 -3.41 0.16 15.50
CA MET A 220 -3.26 -0.56 14.24
C MET A 220 -4.61 -0.87 13.57
N SER A 221 -5.68 -1.11 14.35
CA SER A 221 -7.03 -1.25 13.80
C SER A 221 -7.53 0.06 13.18
N VAL A 222 -7.27 1.21 13.82
CA VAL A 222 -7.60 2.53 13.24
C VAL A 222 -6.79 2.78 11.95
N ASP A 223 -5.50 2.43 11.92
CA ASP A 223 -4.69 2.50 10.70
C ASP A 223 -5.26 1.61 9.59
N MET A 224 -5.68 0.39 9.91
CA MET A 224 -6.33 -0.49 8.93
C MET A 224 -7.68 0.04 8.44
N MET A 225 -8.46 0.73 9.28
CA MET A 225 -9.69 1.40 8.85
C MET A 225 -9.42 2.51 7.82
N SER A 226 -8.22 3.09 7.80
CA SER A 226 -7.82 4.07 6.79
C SER A 226 -7.88 3.54 5.37
N HIS A 227 -7.74 2.21 5.19
CA HIS A 227 -7.91 1.55 3.89
C HIS A 227 -9.37 1.69 3.39
N GLY A 228 -10.35 1.73 4.30
CA GLY A 228 -11.75 1.99 3.97
C GLY A 228 -12.04 3.40 3.45
N LEU A 229 -11.09 4.33 3.62
CA LEU A 229 -11.19 5.70 3.07
C LEU A 229 -10.71 5.77 1.61
N MET A 230 -10.09 4.72 1.08
CA MET A 230 -9.57 4.66 -0.29
C MET A 230 -10.60 5.10 -1.37
N PRO A 231 -11.88 4.71 -1.32
CA PRO A 231 -12.87 5.17 -2.29
C PRO A 231 -13.05 6.70 -2.31
N LEU A 232 -12.89 7.38 -1.17
CA LEU A 232 -13.03 8.84 -1.09
C LEU A 232 -11.95 9.58 -1.91
N GLY A 233 -10.79 8.98 -2.10
CA GLY A 233 -9.76 9.50 -3.00
C GLY A 233 -9.93 9.01 -4.44
N ILE A 234 -10.18 7.72 -4.62
CA ILE A 234 -10.25 7.09 -5.94
C ILE A 234 -11.45 7.59 -6.76
N LEU A 235 -12.63 7.77 -6.14
CA LEU A 235 -13.82 8.21 -6.88
C LEU A 235 -13.66 9.59 -7.53
N PRO A 236 -13.21 10.65 -6.82
CA PRO A 236 -12.95 11.94 -7.46
C PRO A 236 -11.87 11.87 -8.54
N ILE A 237 -10.79 11.13 -8.27
CA ILE A 237 -9.67 10.97 -9.22
C ILE A 237 -10.14 10.18 -10.45
N GLY A 238 -10.93 9.12 -10.28
CA GLY A 238 -11.53 8.36 -11.36
C GLY A 238 -12.47 9.22 -12.21
N HIS A 239 -13.30 10.06 -11.58
CA HIS A 239 -14.16 10.99 -12.28
C HIS A 239 -13.36 12.03 -13.11
N ILE A 240 -12.26 12.56 -12.58
CA ILE A 240 -11.37 13.43 -13.34
C ILE A 240 -10.77 12.67 -14.53
N ALA A 241 -10.34 11.42 -14.32
CA ALA A 241 -9.76 10.60 -15.37
C ALA A 241 -10.78 10.32 -16.50
N GLU A 242 -12.03 10.05 -16.14
CA GLU A 242 -13.12 9.78 -17.10
C GLU A 242 -13.53 11.03 -17.90
N THR A 243 -13.61 12.18 -17.23
CA THR A 243 -14.09 13.43 -17.87
C THR A 243 -13.01 14.18 -18.63
N THR A 244 -11.73 13.91 -18.36
CA THR A 244 -10.60 14.59 -19.01
C THR A 244 -9.64 13.60 -19.65
N SER A 245 -8.75 12.98 -18.85
CA SER A 245 -7.85 11.91 -19.27
C SER A 245 -7.29 11.17 -18.06
N VAL A 246 -6.87 9.92 -18.27
CA VAL A 246 -6.19 9.10 -17.26
C VAL A 246 -4.93 9.79 -16.74
N GLN A 247 -4.19 10.45 -17.63
CA GLN A 247 -3.00 11.23 -17.31
C GLN A 247 -3.32 12.37 -16.35
N THR A 248 -4.39 13.13 -16.60
CA THR A 248 -4.84 14.24 -15.73
C THR A 248 -5.29 13.72 -14.36
N GLY A 249 -5.97 12.58 -14.29
CA GLY A 249 -6.35 11.94 -13.05
C GLY A 249 -5.12 11.55 -12.21
N LEU A 250 -4.14 10.89 -12.83
CA LEU A 250 -2.89 10.51 -12.17
C LEU A 250 -2.06 11.72 -11.75
N LEU A 251 -1.97 12.74 -12.61
CA LEU A 251 -1.26 13.99 -12.31
C LEU A 251 -1.86 14.67 -11.07
N THR A 252 -3.19 14.82 -11.05
CA THR A 252 -3.92 15.42 -9.94
C THR A 252 -3.67 14.64 -8.64
N SER A 253 -3.73 13.32 -8.73
CA SER A 253 -3.47 12.42 -7.59
C SER A 253 -2.04 12.55 -7.06
N GLY A 254 -1.05 12.54 -7.95
CA GLY A 254 0.37 12.70 -7.60
C GLY A 254 0.67 14.06 -6.96
N ILE A 255 0.15 15.14 -7.54
CA ILE A 255 0.30 16.51 -7.00
C ILE A 255 -0.40 16.63 -5.64
N ALA A 256 -1.61 16.08 -5.49
CA ALA A 256 -2.33 16.10 -4.21
C ALA A 256 -1.53 15.37 -3.11
N LEU A 257 -1.01 14.19 -3.40
CA LEU A 257 -0.17 13.45 -2.45
C LEU A 257 1.10 14.25 -2.08
N LEU A 258 1.79 14.79 -3.06
CA LEU A 258 3.01 15.60 -2.87
C LEU A 258 2.73 16.81 -1.96
N LEU A 259 1.77 17.64 -2.38
CA LEU A 259 1.50 18.91 -1.69
C LEU A 259 0.94 18.69 -0.29
N LEU A 260 -0.01 17.76 -0.12
CA LEU A 260 -0.59 17.46 1.19
C LEU A 260 0.44 16.83 2.13
N THR A 261 1.31 15.94 1.64
CA THR A 261 2.39 15.38 2.46
C THR A 261 3.37 16.46 2.92
N LEU A 262 3.76 17.38 2.05
CA LEU A 262 4.62 18.50 2.42
C LEU A 262 3.92 19.48 3.37
N LEU A 263 2.66 19.81 3.12
CA LEU A 263 1.86 20.68 3.97
C LEU A 263 1.73 20.11 5.39
N PHE A 264 1.31 18.86 5.54
CA PHE A 264 1.19 18.24 6.85
C PHE A 264 2.56 18.02 7.51
N GLY A 265 3.60 17.71 6.73
CA GLY A 265 4.96 17.66 7.24
C GLY A 265 5.45 19.01 7.78
N ALA A 266 5.05 20.12 7.16
CA ALA A 266 5.35 21.47 7.64
C ALA A 266 4.54 21.83 8.90
N LEU A 267 3.23 21.53 8.89
CA LEU A 267 2.30 21.85 9.99
C LEU A 267 2.51 20.99 11.24
N MET A 268 3.14 19.81 11.12
CA MET A 268 3.33 18.86 12.22
C MET A 268 4.82 18.67 12.59
N PRO A 269 5.46 19.66 13.23
CA PRO A 269 6.87 19.58 13.60
C PRO A 269 7.18 18.41 14.57
N GLN A 270 6.18 17.93 15.32
CA GLN A 270 6.30 16.78 16.23
C GLN A 270 6.61 15.50 15.44
N VAL A 271 5.95 15.28 14.28
CA VAL A 271 6.21 14.13 13.41
C VAL A 271 7.59 14.25 12.78
N ARG A 272 7.93 15.43 12.26
CA ARG A 272 9.24 15.68 11.62
C ARG A 272 10.42 15.44 12.56
N LYS A 273 10.24 15.73 13.86
CA LYS A 273 11.26 15.58 14.90
C LYS A 273 11.36 14.16 15.48
N ILE A 274 10.57 13.20 14.99
CA ILE A 274 10.65 11.82 15.46
C ILE A 274 12.06 11.28 15.19
N ASN A 275 12.78 11.07 16.26
CA ASN A 275 14.15 10.57 16.26
C ASN A 275 14.20 9.26 17.08
N LEU A 276 14.03 8.14 16.40
CA LEU A 276 14.11 6.81 17.00
C LEU A 276 15.49 6.21 16.68
N GLY A 277 16.55 6.80 17.24
CA GLY A 277 17.83 6.12 17.33
C GLY A 277 17.71 4.96 18.32
N TYR A 278 18.14 3.76 17.94
CA TYR A 278 18.40 2.72 18.94
C TYR A 278 19.53 3.25 19.85
N LYS A 279 19.21 3.41 21.16
CA LYS A 279 20.23 3.44 22.20
C LYS A 279 20.66 2.02 22.48
#